data_f4140139b9cbcdc8e1fe2a345f44218b
#
_entry.id   f4140139b9cbcdc8e1fe2a345f44218b
#
_cell.length_a   1.000
_cell.length_b   1.000
_cell.length_c   1.000
_cell.angle_alpha   90.00
_cell.angle_beta   90.00
_cell.angle_gamma   90.00
#
_symmetry.space_group_name_H-M   'P 1'
#
loop_
_entity.id
_entity.type
_entity.pdbx_description
1 polymer ?
#
loop_
_entity_poly.entity_id
_entity_poly.type
_entity_poly.pdbx_seq_one_letter_code
_entity_poly.pdbx_strand_id
1 'polypeptide(L)'
;MKKIVFLTLASMSFIISACDQQSSKEVKTEEFKFLLEQFADLKIMRYQVPGFDSLSLQQKKLVYYLSQAAIAGRDILFDQNYKYNLAVRRTLENIVENYKGDRNSEDFKQFMVYTKRVWFSNGIHHHYSKDKFLPEVSPDYLEYLIQETKVGTFPLRDGQTKEDFIAEIIPVIFDPTIAPKAVSQEAGKDLLLSSACNFYDGVSEKEAETFYKKMKADAIKNGSDTLISFGLNSKLVKKNGVISEEVYKVDGLYSQAIEQIVFWLDKAAGVAENPHQRMVIESLVKYYQTGDLQTWDEYNVLWVKDLDSHIDFVNGFIENYGDPLGLKATWESIVNFKDL
;
A
#
# COMPACT_ATOMS: atom_id res chain seq x y z
N MET A 1 -80.22 72.71 21.43
CA MET A 1 -80.09 71.47 22.17
C MET A 1 -79.59 70.43 21.23
N LYS A 2 -78.35 70.20 21.12
CA LYS A 2 -77.71 68.98 20.51
C LYS A 2 -76.36 68.88 21.11
N LYS A 3 -76.12 67.81 21.84
CA LYS A 3 -74.83 67.45 22.46
C LYS A 3 -73.94 66.94 21.39
N ILE A 4 -72.80 67.58 21.23
CA ILE A 4 -71.72 67.08 20.40
C ILE A 4 -70.75 66.34 21.33
N VAL A 5 -70.64 65.05 21.07
CA VAL A 5 -69.70 64.19 21.76
C VAL A 5 -68.41 64.20 20.94
N PHE A 6 -67.33 64.72 21.56
CA PHE A 6 -65.95 64.62 21.00
C PHE A 6 -65.45 63.22 21.25
N LEU A 7 -65.19 62.52 20.18
CA LEU A 7 -64.49 61.25 20.22
C LEU A 7 -63.02 61.52 19.96
N THR A 8 -62.22 61.48 20.99
CA THR A 8 -60.77 61.56 20.88
C THR A 8 -60.26 60.17 20.45
N LEU A 9 -59.80 60.08 19.20
CA LEU A 9 -59.05 58.92 18.71
C LEU A 9 -57.65 58.98 19.29
N ALA A 10 -57.31 58.13 20.25
CA ALA A 10 -55.99 57.84 20.67
C ALA A 10 -55.35 56.83 19.66
N SER A 11 -54.53 57.32 18.75
CA SER A 11 -53.75 56.51 17.87
C SER A 11 -52.58 55.89 18.67
N MET A 12 -52.80 54.64 19.03
CA MET A 12 -51.78 53.80 19.67
C MET A 12 -50.86 53.19 18.57
N SER A 13 -49.72 53.84 18.36
CA SER A 13 -48.70 53.31 17.47
C SER A 13 -48.10 52.08 18.09
N PHE A 14 -48.49 50.94 17.60
CA PHE A 14 -47.81 49.68 17.86
C PHE A 14 -46.51 49.69 17.06
N ILE A 15 -45.38 49.95 17.73
CA ILE A 15 -44.04 49.65 17.21
C ILE A 15 -43.90 48.10 17.33
N ILE A 16 -44.11 47.43 16.23
CA ILE A 16 -43.79 46.01 16.10
C ILE A 16 -42.24 45.97 15.95
N SER A 17 -41.51 45.79 17.06
CA SER A 17 -40.12 45.34 17.02
C SER A 17 -40.14 43.91 16.50
N ALA A 18 -39.99 43.77 15.18
CA ALA A 18 -39.57 42.51 14.60
C ALA A 18 -38.17 42.19 15.11
N CYS A 19 -38.08 41.49 16.23
CA CYS A 19 -36.89 40.73 16.54
C CYS A 19 -36.71 39.68 15.44
N ASP A 20 -35.81 39.97 14.52
CA ASP A 20 -35.28 39.00 13.62
C ASP A 20 -34.54 37.97 14.50
N GLN A 21 -35.26 36.92 14.91
CA GLN A 21 -34.70 35.73 15.47
C GLN A 21 -34.01 35.03 14.31
N GLN A 22 -32.81 35.51 13.99
CA GLN A 22 -31.85 34.76 13.23
C GLN A 22 -31.60 33.47 14.01
N SER A 23 -32.42 32.46 13.72
CA SER A 23 -32.17 31.10 14.13
C SER A 23 -30.79 30.75 13.59
N SER A 24 -29.75 30.98 14.41
CA SER A 24 -28.49 30.36 14.21
C SER A 24 -28.76 28.85 14.20
N LYS A 25 -28.86 28.28 13.00
CA LYS A 25 -28.75 26.83 12.84
C LYS A 25 -27.43 26.51 13.48
N GLU A 26 -27.43 25.99 14.70
CA GLU A 26 -26.32 25.25 15.24
C GLU A 26 -25.96 24.23 14.17
N VAL A 27 -24.90 24.51 13.41
CA VAL A 27 -24.25 23.50 12.60
C VAL A 27 -23.72 22.53 13.64
N LYS A 28 -24.46 21.46 13.91
CA LYS A 28 -23.95 20.32 14.65
C LYS A 28 -22.73 19.88 13.87
N THR A 29 -21.55 20.29 14.29
CA THR A 29 -20.30 19.71 13.83
C THR A 29 -20.39 18.24 14.23
N GLU A 30 -20.63 17.37 13.26
CA GLU A 30 -20.55 15.93 13.52
C GLU A 30 -19.18 15.66 14.13
N GLU A 31 -19.18 15.07 15.31
CA GLU A 31 -17.93 14.68 15.98
C GLU A 31 -17.14 13.75 15.05
N PHE A 32 -15.87 14.07 14.81
CA PHE A 32 -15.03 13.30 13.91
C PHE A 32 -14.89 11.86 14.44
N LYS A 33 -15.35 10.90 13.66
CA LYS A 33 -15.31 9.48 14.03
C LYS A 33 -13.93 8.89 13.70
N PHE A 34 -13.08 8.75 14.71
CA PHE A 34 -11.74 8.16 14.56
C PHE A 34 -11.80 6.66 14.25
N LEU A 35 -12.57 5.87 15.01
CA LEU A 35 -12.75 4.44 14.75
C LEU A 35 -13.78 4.23 13.65
N LEU A 36 -13.38 3.65 12.52
CA LEU A 36 -14.28 3.32 11.41
C LEU A 36 -14.89 1.93 11.58
N GLU A 37 -14.05 0.93 11.86
CA GLU A 37 -14.44 -0.46 11.93
C GLU A 37 -13.50 -1.25 12.82
N GLN A 38 -14.01 -2.35 13.40
CA GLN A 38 -13.20 -3.37 14.06
C GLN A 38 -13.62 -4.74 13.54
N PHE A 39 -12.66 -5.57 13.18
CA PHE A 39 -12.86 -6.96 12.77
C PHE A 39 -11.66 -7.80 13.14
N ALA A 40 -11.87 -9.08 13.48
CA ALA A 40 -10.84 -9.94 14.05
C ALA A 40 -10.07 -9.20 15.18
N ASP A 41 -8.75 -9.20 15.13
CA ASP A 41 -7.84 -8.50 16.04
C ASP A 41 -7.45 -7.08 15.58
N LEU A 42 -8.13 -6.51 14.57
CA LEU A 42 -7.77 -5.27 13.90
C LEU A 42 -8.80 -4.15 14.15
N LYS A 43 -8.28 -2.93 14.30
CA LYS A 43 -9.08 -1.69 14.33
C LYS A 43 -8.67 -0.80 13.16
N ILE A 44 -9.64 -0.39 12.36
CA ILE A 44 -9.42 0.57 11.27
C ILE A 44 -9.73 1.95 11.82
N MET A 45 -8.70 2.76 11.90
CA MET A 45 -8.79 4.13 12.38
C MET A 45 -8.45 5.11 11.27
N ARG A 46 -9.06 6.26 11.30
CA ARG A 46 -8.69 7.41 10.46
C ARG A 46 -8.28 8.58 11.34
N TYR A 47 -7.51 9.47 10.78
CA TYR A 47 -7.05 10.67 11.45
C TYR A 47 -7.44 11.90 10.65
N GLN A 48 -7.67 12.99 11.34
CA GLN A 48 -7.73 14.31 10.70
C GLN A 48 -6.33 14.69 10.26
N VAL A 49 -6.24 15.49 9.21
CA VAL A 49 -4.99 16.06 8.72
C VAL A 49 -5.06 17.57 8.86
N PRO A 50 -4.82 18.10 10.09
CA PRO A 50 -4.86 19.55 10.33
C PRO A 50 -3.87 20.28 9.43
N GLY A 51 -4.21 21.47 9.00
CA GLY A 51 -3.31 22.28 8.14
C GLY A 51 -3.38 21.95 6.65
N PHE A 52 -4.00 20.85 6.22
CA PHE A 52 -4.08 20.51 4.78
C PHE A 52 -4.78 21.61 3.96
N ASP A 53 -5.83 22.22 4.52
CA ASP A 53 -6.59 23.26 3.82
C ASP A 53 -5.77 24.55 3.60
N SER A 54 -4.79 24.82 4.46
CA SER A 54 -3.87 25.98 4.36
C SER A 54 -2.73 25.80 3.37
N LEU A 55 -2.48 24.57 2.88
CA LEU A 55 -1.49 24.31 1.84
C LEU A 55 -1.83 25.08 0.56
N SER A 56 -0.81 25.62 -0.09
CA SER A 56 -0.93 26.22 -1.42
C SER A 56 -1.41 25.21 -2.46
N LEU A 57 -1.95 25.71 -3.57
CA LEU A 57 -2.37 24.82 -4.68
C LEU A 57 -1.21 23.98 -5.24
N GLN A 58 0.01 24.56 -5.26
CA GLN A 58 1.22 23.84 -5.69
C GLN A 58 1.52 22.67 -4.73
N GLN A 59 1.51 22.91 -3.44
CA GLN A 59 1.72 21.88 -2.40
C GLN A 59 0.64 20.79 -2.45
N LYS A 60 -0.64 21.17 -2.60
CA LYS A 60 -1.74 20.20 -2.77
C LYS A 60 -1.56 19.30 -3.99
N LYS A 61 -1.09 19.88 -5.12
CA LYS A 61 -0.74 19.09 -6.32
C LYS A 61 0.43 18.16 -6.07
N LEU A 62 1.47 18.64 -5.36
CA LEU A 62 2.63 17.83 -4.99
C LEU A 62 2.22 16.63 -4.14
N VAL A 63 1.46 16.85 -3.04
CA VAL A 63 0.89 15.78 -2.20
C VAL A 63 0.08 14.80 -3.04
N TYR A 64 -0.77 15.28 -3.95
CA TYR A 64 -1.57 14.42 -4.81
C TYR A 64 -0.69 13.53 -5.71
N TYR A 65 0.30 14.09 -6.40
CA TYR A 65 1.15 13.32 -7.31
C TYR A 65 2.03 12.31 -6.56
N LEU A 66 2.60 12.70 -5.43
CA LEU A 66 3.35 11.78 -4.57
C LEU A 66 2.46 10.64 -4.03
N SER A 67 1.21 10.95 -3.63
CA SER A 67 0.24 9.94 -3.19
C SER A 67 -0.18 8.99 -4.32
N GLN A 68 -0.28 9.47 -5.56
CA GLN A 68 -0.55 8.60 -6.71
C GLN A 68 0.65 7.65 -6.98
N ALA A 69 1.89 8.16 -6.87
CA ALA A 69 3.08 7.31 -6.94
C ALA A 69 3.09 6.26 -5.82
N ALA A 70 2.66 6.64 -4.60
CA ALA A 70 2.51 5.72 -3.48
C ALA A 70 1.51 4.59 -3.76
N ILE A 71 0.35 4.91 -4.32
CA ILE A 71 -0.68 3.90 -4.63
C ILE A 71 -0.22 2.96 -5.75
N ALA A 72 0.55 3.46 -6.73
CA ALA A 72 1.01 2.67 -7.88
C ALA A 72 1.91 1.49 -7.47
N GLY A 73 2.67 1.60 -6.37
CA GLY A 73 3.56 0.53 -5.88
C GLY A 73 2.89 -0.53 -4.99
N ARG A 74 1.62 -0.38 -4.64
CA ARG A 74 0.92 -1.29 -3.71
C ARG A 74 1.02 -2.76 -4.11
N ASP A 75 0.88 -3.08 -5.38
CA ASP A 75 0.90 -4.47 -5.87
C ASP A 75 2.28 -5.12 -5.71
N ILE A 76 3.36 -4.33 -5.73
CA ILE A 76 4.72 -4.80 -5.48
C ILE A 76 4.82 -5.42 -4.09
N LEU A 77 4.33 -4.73 -3.05
CA LEU A 77 4.39 -5.22 -1.68
C LEU A 77 3.60 -6.53 -1.48
N PHE A 78 2.42 -6.66 -2.12
CA PHE A 78 1.66 -7.92 -2.10
C PHE A 78 2.47 -9.09 -2.67
N ASP A 79 3.12 -8.89 -3.82
CA ASP A 79 3.92 -9.92 -4.47
C ASP A 79 5.19 -10.25 -3.68
N GLN A 80 5.90 -9.24 -3.14
CA GLN A 80 7.06 -9.44 -2.29
C GLN A 80 6.77 -10.26 -1.03
N ASN A 81 5.59 -10.07 -0.41
CA ASN A 81 5.19 -10.83 0.77
C ASN A 81 4.93 -12.31 0.47
N TYR A 82 4.37 -12.64 -0.69
CA TYR A 82 4.20 -14.01 -1.16
C TYR A 82 3.72 -14.05 -2.61
N LYS A 83 4.32 -14.91 -3.43
CA LYS A 83 4.05 -15.00 -4.89
C LYS A 83 2.59 -15.22 -5.30
N TYR A 84 1.75 -15.74 -4.41
CA TYR A 84 0.32 -15.94 -4.67
C TYR A 84 -0.57 -14.80 -4.15
N ASN A 85 -0.05 -13.86 -3.38
CA ASN A 85 -0.87 -12.83 -2.74
C ASN A 85 -1.66 -11.96 -3.72
N LEU A 86 -1.10 -11.63 -4.88
CA LEU A 86 -1.85 -10.89 -5.90
C LEU A 86 -2.99 -11.72 -6.49
N ALA A 87 -2.77 -13.02 -6.72
CA ALA A 87 -3.82 -13.92 -7.20
C ALA A 87 -4.93 -14.08 -6.16
N VAL A 88 -4.57 -14.28 -4.89
CA VAL A 88 -5.53 -14.34 -3.77
C VAL A 88 -6.31 -13.04 -3.69
N ARG A 89 -5.64 -11.88 -3.62
CA ARG A 89 -6.28 -10.58 -3.49
C ARG A 89 -7.27 -10.33 -4.63
N ARG A 90 -6.85 -10.50 -5.88
CA ARG A 90 -7.70 -10.27 -7.06
C ARG A 90 -8.91 -11.21 -7.10
N THR A 91 -8.74 -12.45 -6.64
CA THR A 91 -9.83 -13.40 -6.49
C THR A 91 -10.87 -12.91 -5.48
N LEU A 92 -10.41 -12.52 -4.27
CA LEU A 92 -11.28 -12.02 -3.22
C LEU A 92 -11.99 -10.73 -3.64
N GLU A 93 -11.27 -9.79 -4.27
CA GLU A 93 -11.82 -8.52 -4.79
C GLU A 93 -12.89 -8.79 -5.87
N ASN A 94 -12.64 -9.70 -6.82
CA ASN A 94 -13.62 -10.06 -7.83
C ASN A 94 -14.91 -10.62 -7.23
N ILE A 95 -14.81 -11.45 -6.18
CA ILE A 95 -15.99 -11.97 -5.45
C ILE A 95 -16.70 -10.81 -4.75
N VAL A 96 -15.98 -9.95 -4.01
CA VAL A 96 -16.57 -8.80 -3.29
C VAL A 96 -17.34 -7.89 -4.23
N GLU A 97 -16.82 -7.62 -5.42
CA GLU A 97 -17.44 -6.72 -6.39
C GLU A 97 -18.60 -7.35 -7.13
N ASN A 98 -18.51 -8.62 -7.48
CA ASN A 98 -19.34 -9.22 -8.52
C ASN A 98 -20.28 -10.36 -8.04
N TYR A 99 -20.05 -10.95 -6.86
CA TYR A 99 -20.97 -11.95 -6.31
C TYR A 99 -22.35 -11.38 -6.01
N LYS A 100 -23.41 -12.03 -6.52
CA LYS A 100 -24.82 -11.56 -6.43
C LYS A 100 -25.69 -12.42 -5.51
N GLY A 101 -25.13 -13.46 -4.88
CA GLY A 101 -25.86 -14.31 -3.93
C GLY A 101 -26.08 -13.65 -2.57
N ASP A 102 -26.37 -14.48 -1.54
CA ASP A 102 -26.64 -13.99 -0.19
C ASP A 102 -25.37 -13.44 0.49
N ARG A 103 -25.28 -12.12 0.55
CA ARG A 103 -24.18 -11.40 1.22
C ARG A 103 -24.43 -11.19 2.72
N ASN A 104 -25.57 -11.59 3.25
CA ASN A 104 -25.93 -11.43 4.66
C ASN A 104 -25.72 -12.74 5.45
N SER A 105 -25.44 -13.85 4.78
CA SER A 105 -25.11 -15.14 5.41
C SER A 105 -23.90 -15.00 6.35
N GLU A 106 -23.83 -15.83 7.37
CA GLU A 106 -22.70 -15.83 8.28
C GLU A 106 -21.39 -16.19 7.55
N ASP A 107 -21.41 -17.17 6.66
CA ASP A 107 -20.26 -17.55 5.85
C ASP A 107 -19.75 -16.38 5.00
N PHE A 108 -20.64 -15.59 4.39
CA PHE A 108 -20.19 -14.42 3.62
C PHE A 108 -19.57 -13.33 4.52
N LYS A 109 -20.09 -13.15 5.73
CA LYS A 109 -19.46 -12.23 6.71
C LYS A 109 -18.06 -12.70 7.11
N GLN A 110 -17.88 -13.99 7.38
CA GLN A 110 -16.56 -14.56 7.68
C GLN A 110 -15.62 -14.50 6.47
N PHE A 111 -16.09 -14.73 5.26
CA PHE A 111 -15.35 -14.47 4.03
C PHE A 111 -14.87 -13.00 3.96
N MET A 112 -15.73 -12.03 4.31
CA MET A 112 -15.37 -10.61 4.34
C MET A 112 -14.32 -10.30 5.42
N VAL A 113 -14.39 -10.95 6.59
CA VAL A 113 -13.36 -10.81 7.63
C VAL A 113 -12.01 -11.27 7.10
N TYR A 114 -11.94 -12.45 6.46
CA TYR A 114 -10.72 -12.95 5.83
C TYR A 114 -10.19 -11.98 4.76
N THR A 115 -11.06 -11.53 3.86
CA THR A 115 -10.71 -10.58 2.80
C THR A 115 -10.10 -9.29 3.36
N LYS A 116 -10.71 -8.72 4.40
CA LYS A 116 -10.20 -7.53 5.07
C LYS A 116 -8.84 -7.76 5.75
N ARG A 117 -8.63 -8.93 6.34
CA ARG A 117 -7.32 -9.31 6.89
C ARG A 117 -6.25 -9.38 5.80
N VAL A 118 -6.56 -9.97 4.64
CA VAL A 118 -5.65 -10.01 3.47
C VAL A 118 -5.32 -8.60 2.99
N TRP A 119 -6.30 -7.71 2.89
CA TRP A 119 -6.06 -6.32 2.50
C TRP A 119 -5.16 -5.60 3.51
N PHE A 120 -5.46 -5.73 4.80
CA PHE A 120 -4.72 -5.06 5.86
C PHE A 120 -3.27 -5.54 5.96
N SER A 121 -3.04 -6.84 5.82
CA SER A 121 -1.72 -7.46 5.98
C SER A 121 -0.89 -7.47 4.68
N ASN A 122 -1.41 -6.96 3.58
CA ASN A 122 -0.83 -7.06 2.24
C ASN A 122 -0.50 -8.52 1.86
N GLY A 123 -1.41 -9.45 2.17
CA GLY A 123 -1.27 -10.88 1.87
C GLY A 123 -1.90 -11.78 2.92
N ILE A 124 -1.63 -13.10 2.78
CA ILE A 124 -2.23 -14.14 3.62
C ILE A 124 -1.49 -14.38 4.95
N HIS A 125 -0.46 -13.59 5.25
CA HIS A 125 0.33 -13.70 6.47
C HIS A 125 0.10 -12.47 7.36
N HIS A 126 0.06 -12.70 8.67
CA HIS A 126 -0.11 -11.63 9.64
C HIS A 126 1.04 -10.63 9.56
N HIS A 127 0.74 -9.35 9.55
CA HIS A 127 1.69 -8.26 9.32
C HIS A 127 2.85 -8.20 10.35
N TYR A 128 2.63 -8.64 11.61
CA TYR A 128 3.66 -8.72 12.65
C TYR A 128 4.27 -10.12 12.79
N SER A 129 3.45 -11.13 13.14
CA SER A 129 3.95 -12.47 13.46
C SER A 129 4.50 -13.21 12.24
N LYS A 130 4.14 -12.75 11.03
CA LYS A 130 4.46 -13.39 9.76
C LYS A 130 3.85 -14.79 9.60
N ASP A 131 2.99 -15.22 10.51
CA ASP A 131 2.27 -16.48 10.42
C ASP A 131 1.10 -16.38 9.43
N LYS A 132 0.87 -17.44 8.68
CA LYS A 132 -0.30 -17.55 7.83
C LYS A 132 -1.56 -17.60 8.70
N PHE A 133 -2.55 -16.78 8.36
CA PHE A 133 -3.89 -16.87 8.95
C PHE A 133 -4.85 -17.58 7.98
N LEU A 134 -5.74 -18.39 8.55
CA LEU A 134 -6.71 -19.16 7.77
C LEU A 134 -8.08 -18.47 7.79
N PRO A 135 -8.90 -18.65 6.71
CA PRO A 135 -10.30 -18.21 6.75
C PRO A 135 -11.12 -19.08 7.70
N GLU A 136 -12.19 -18.50 8.23
CA GLU A 136 -13.17 -19.20 9.07
C GLU A 136 -14.35 -19.78 8.27
N VAL A 137 -14.25 -19.75 6.95
CA VAL A 137 -15.17 -20.43 6.03
C VAL A 137 -14.54 -21.73 5.52
N SER A 138 -15.36 -22.65 5.02
CA SER A 138 -14.85 -23.89 4.43
C SER A 138 -14.21 -23.66 3.06
N PRO A 139 -13.27 -24.53 2.63
CA PRO A 139 -12.76 -24.55 1.25
C PRO A 139 -13.88 -24.62 0.21
N ASP A 140 -14.88 -25.47 0.42
CA ASP A 140 -16.02 -25.65 -0.48
C ASP A 140 -16.84 -24.36 -0.63
N TYR A 141 -16.95 -23.56 0.43
CA TYR A 141 -17.65 -22.27 0.36
C TYR A 141 -16.89 -21.25 -0.49
N LEU A 142 -15.59 -21.16 -0.36
CA LEU A 142 -14.80 -20.28 -1.23
C LEU A 142 -14.84 -20.75 -2.69
N GLU A 143 -14.74 -22.06 -2.95
CA GLU A 143 -14.93 -22.62 -4.28
C GLU A 143 -16.31 -22.25 -4.84
N TYR A 144 -17.38 -22.42 -4.06
CA TYR A 144 -18.73 -22.01 -4.42
C TYR A 144 -18.78 -20.52 -4.78
N LEU A 145 -18.18 -19.63 -3.99
CA LEU A 145 -18.15 -18.19 -4.29
C LEU A 145 -17.42 -17.90 -5.60
N ILE A 146 -16.30 -18.57 -5.87
CA ILE A 146 -15.55 -18.44 -7.12
C ILE A 146 -16.43 -18.92 -8.30
N GLN A 147 -17.11 -20.07 -8.16
CA GLN A 147 -17.95 -20.63 -9.23
C GLN A 147 -19.18 -19.76 -9.51
N GLU A 148 -19.82 -19.19 -8.47
CA GLU A 148 -21.02 -18.37 -8.61
C GLU A 148 -20.73 -16.93 -9.03
N THR A 149 -19.48 -16.46 -8.96
CA THR A 149 -19.10 -15.16 -9.48
C THR A 149 -18.92 -15.25 -11.00
N LYS A 150 -19.99 -14.87 -11.73
CA LYS A 150 -20.08 -15.04 -13.19
C LYS A 150 -19.53 -13.83 -13.98
N VAL A 151 -19.34 -12.72 -13.31
CA VAL A 151 -18.88 -11.44 -13.89
C VAL A 151 -17.51 -11.09 -13.33
N GLY A 152 -16.77 -10.27 -14.05
CA GLY A 152 -15.40 -9.94 -13.70
C GLY A 152 -14.40 -11.01 -14.16
N THR A 153 -13.14 -10.83 -13.81
CA THR A 153 -12.04 -11.71 -14.23
C THR A 153 -11.31 -12.27 -13.03
N PHE A 154 -11.06 -13.57 -13.06
CA PHE A 154 -10.10 -14.21 -12.15
C PHE A 154 -8.68 -14.10 -12.74
N PRO A 155 -7.64 -14.09 -11.90
CA PRO A 155 -6.26 -13.94 -12.34
C PRO A 155 -5.67 -15.25 -12.88
N LEU A 156 -6.28 -15.77 -13.95
CA LEU A 156 -5.84 -17.00 -14.61
C LEU A 156 -4.57 -16.74 -15.41
N ARG A 157 -3.66 -17.70 -15.43
CA ARG A 157 -2.52 -17.70 -16.35
C ARG A 157 -2.96 -18.08 -17.76
N ASP A 158 -2.15 -17.74 -18.74
CA ASP A 158 -2.41 -18.13 -20.14
C ASP A 158 -2.62 -19.65 -20.25
N GLY A 159 -3.77 -20.05 -20.79
CA GLY A 159 -4.18 -21.44 -20.95
C GLY A 159 -4.66 -22.15 -19.67
N GLN A 160 -4.69 -21.49 -18.52
CA GLN A 160 -5.21 -22.08 -17.26
C GLN A 160 -6.74 -22.06 -17.25
N THR A 161 -7.36 -23.19 -16.95
CA THR A 161 -8.81 -23.24 -16.73
C THR A 161 -9.17 -22.68 -15.34
N LYS A 162 -10.44 -22.38 -15.13
CA LYS A 162 -10.93 -21.93 -13.83
C LYS A 162 -10.82 -23.05 -12.78
N GLU A 163 -11.04 -24.27 -13.19
CA GLU A 163 -10.92 -25.49 -12.39
C GLU A 163 -9.47 -25.71 -11.95
N ASP A 164 -8.49 -25.57 -12.86
CA ASP A 164 -7.07 -25.66 -12.53
C ASP A 164 -6.65 -24.57 -11.55
N PHE A 165 -7.19 -23.36 -11.75
CA PHE A 165 -6.93 -22.24 -10.84
C PHE A 165 -7.49 -22.50 -9.45
N ILE A 166 -8.73 -23.00 -9.33
CA ILE A 166 -9.33 -23.37 -8.04
C ILE A 166 -8.50 -24.45 -7.35
N ALA A 167 -8.10 -25.48 -8.07
CA ALA A 167 -7.29 -26.57 -7.55
C ALA A 167 -5.92 -26.07 -7.02
N GLU A 168 -5.39 -24.99 -7.59
CA GLU A 168 -4.14 -24.36 -7.14
C GLU A 168 -4.36 -23.43 -5.96
N ILE A 169 -5.38 -22.54 -6.00
CA ILE A 169 -5.50 -21.45 -5.04
C ILE A 169 -6.11 -21.87 -3.71
N ILE A 170 -7.01 -22.85 -3.71
CA ILE A 170 -7.66 -23.37 -2.49
C ILE A 170 -6.63 -23.92 -1.49
N PRO A 171 -5.70 -24.83 -1.86
CA PRO A 171 -4.66 -25.29 -0.94
C PRO A 171 -3.76 -24.16 -0.45
N VAL A 172 -3.41 -23.20 -1.33
CA VAL A 172 -2.63 -22.04 -0.94
C VAL A 172 -3.29 -21.26 0.20
N ILE A 173 -4.60 -21.13 0.20
CA ILE A 173 -5.35 -20.40 1.22
C ILE A 173 -5.57 -21.26 2.49
N PHE A 174 -5.98 -22.51 2.35
CA PHE A 174 -6.51 -23.30 3.46
C PHE A 174 -5.53 -24.31 4.07
N ASP A 175 -4.51 -24.78 3.34
CA ASP A 175 -3.55 -25.74 3.91
C ASP A 175 -2.55 -25.01 4.81
N PRO A 176 -2.55 -25.24 6.16
CA PRO A 176 -1.64 -24.59 7.08
C PRO A 176 -0.17 -24.98 6.87
N THR A 177 0.12 -26.06 6.13
CA THR A 177 1.49 -26.51 5.86
C THR A 177 2.11 -25.83 4.64
N ILE A 178 1.28 -25.29 3.74
CA ILE A 178 1.75 -24.54 2.58
C ILE A 178 2.04 -23.08 2.99
N ALA A 179 3.29 -22.65 2.85
CA ALA A 179 3.73 -21.31 3.18
C ALA A 179 3.30 -20.87 4.60
N PRO A 180 3.66 -21.61 5.67
CA PRO A 180 3.19 -21.34 7.02
C PRO A 180 3.65 -19.98 7.57
N LYS A 181 4.80 -19.47 7.08
CA LYS A 181 5.36 -18.16 7.47
C LYS A 181 5.86 -17.38 6.26
N ALA A 182 5.60 -16.06 6.23
CA ALA A 182 6.23 -15.19 5.26
C ALA A 182 7.74 -15.11 5.48
N VAL A 183 8.18 -14.96 6.75
CA VAL A 183 9.58 -14.92 7.15
C VAL A 183 9.79 -15.96 8.26
N SER A 184 10.60 -16.96 8.00
CA SER A 184 11.01 -17.98 8.97
C SER A 184 12.40 -17.66 9.53
N GLN A 185 12.54 -17.80 10.85
CA GLN A 185 13.81 -17.69 11.58
C GLN A 185 14.04 -18.98 12.39
N GLU A 186 13.52 -20.11 11.91
CA GLU A 186 13.57 -21.39 12.61
C GLU A 186 15.01 -21.96 12.58
N ALA A 187 15.57 -22.17 13.75
CA ALA A 187 16.93 -22.69 13.89
C ALA A 187 17.07 -24.09 13.26
N GLY A 188 18.13 -24.28 12.48
CA GLY A 188 18.45 -25.55 11.83
C GLY A 188 17.71 -25.80 10.49
N LYS A 189 16.88 -24.86 10.05
CA LYS A 189 16.30 -24.87 8.70
C LYS A 189 17.01 -23.85 7.81
N ASP A 190 16.98 -24.08 6.50
CA ASP A 190 17.36 -23.07 5.52
C ASP A 190 16.32 -21.94 5.56
N LEU A 191 16.76 -20.73 5.89
CA LEU A 191 15.87 -19.59 6.12
C LEU A 191 15.11 -19.20 4.85
N LEU A 192 15.72 -19.34 3.66
CA LEU A 192 15.09 -18.97 2.42
C LEU A 192 14.05 -20.01 1.97
N LEU A 193 14.40 -21.30 2.05
CA LEU A 193 13.50 -22.38 1.65
C LEU A 193 12.34 -22.58 2.62
N SER A 194 12.46 -22.11 3.86
CA SER A 194 11.40 -22.16 4.86
C SER A 194 10.55 -20.89 4.94
N SER A 195 10.89 -19.85 4.17
CA SER A 195 10.15 -18.58 4.10
C SER A 195 9.33 -18.49 2.82
N ALA A 196 8.12 -17.92 2.93
CA ALA A 196 7.23 -17.73 1.78
C ALA A 196 7.44 -16.39 1.05
N CYS A 197 8.19 -15.45 1.63
CA CYS A 197 8.48 -14.16 0.99
C CYS A 197 9.12 -14.37 -0.39
N ASN A 198 8.73 -13.54 -1.36
CA ASN A 198 9.04 -13.74 -2.77
C ASN A 198 10.31 -13.02 -3.23
N PHE A 199 11.31 -12.93 -2.34
CA PHE A 199 12.61 -12.31 -2.66
C PHE A 199 13.61 -13.30 -3.29
N TYR A 200 13.35 -14.60 -3.16
CA TYR A 200 14.19 -15.68 -3.65
C TYR A 200 13.36 -16.71 -4.38
N ASP A 201 13.92 -17.30 -5.43
CA ASP A 201 13.26 -18.38 -6.16
C ASP A 201 14.26 -19.49 -6.53
N GLY A 202 14.10 -20.65 -5.91
CA GLY A 202 14.96 -21.81 -6.11
C GLY A 202 16.40 -21.64 -5.56
N VAL A 203 16.63 -20.67 -4.66
CA VAL A 203 17.93 -20.34 -4.08
C VAL A 203 17.94 -20.70 -2.60
N SER A 204 18.95 -21.41 -2.14
CA SER A 204 19.21 -21.69 -0.74
C SER A 204 19.95 -20.52 -0.04
N GLU A 205 19.86 -20.47 1.28
CA GLU A 205 20.56 -19.49 2.13
C GLU A 205 22.05 -19.42 1.77
N LYS A 206 22.74 -20.56 1.77
CA LYS A 206 24.18 -20.65 1.45
C LYS A 206 24.51 -20.13 0.04
N GLU A 207 23.65 -20.39 -0.94
CA GLU A 207 23.85 -19.91 -2.31
C GLU A 207 23.69 -18.39 -2.38
N ALA A 208 22.69 -17.82 -1.71
CA ALA A 208 22.47 -16.38 -1.65
C ALA A 208 23.64 -15.66 -0.97
N GLU A 209 24.08 -16.14 0.19
CA GLU A 209 25.23 -15.59 0.90
C GLU A 209 26.49 -15.62 0.03
N THR A 210 26.75 -16.73 -0.64
CA THR A 210 27.92 -16.89 -1.53
C THR A 210 27.85 -15.91 -2.69
N PHE A 211 26.68 -15.75 -3.29
CA PHE A 211 26.43 -14.82 -4.40
C PHE A 211 26.74 -13.36 -4.00
N TYR A 212 26.14 -12.88 -2.92
CA TYR A 212 26.34 -11.50 -2.47
C TYR A 212 27.73 -11.24 -1.88
N LYS A 213 28.35 -12.23 -1.24
CA LYS A 213 29.77 -12.15 -0.81
C LYS A 213 30.71 -11.95 -2.00
N LYS A 214 30.46 -12.65 -3.10
CA LYS A 214 31.22 -12.48 -4.34
C LYS A 214 31.00 -11.09 -4.94
N MET A 215 29.76 -10.62 -5.06
CA MET A 215 29.47 -9.27 -5.57
C MET A 215 30.22 -8.19 -4.78
N LYS A 216 30.17 -8.25 -3.44
CA LYS A 216 30.91 -7.33 -2.56
C LYS A 216 32.41 -7.38 -2.79
N ALA A 217 32.99 -8.58 -2.91
CA ALA A 217 34.39 -8.74 -3.15
C ALA A 217 34.84 -8.18 -4.53
N ASP A 218 34.04 -8.42 -5.56
CA ASP A 218 34.28 -7.93 -6.92
C ASP A 218 34.19 -6.39 -6.98
N ALA A 219 33.21 -5.78 -6.26
CA ALA A 219 33.09 -4.33 -6.17
C ALA A 219 34.30 -3.68 -5.50
N ILE A 220 34.77 -4.22 -4.37
CA ILE A 220 35.97 -3.73 -3.66
C ILE A 220 37.18 -3.84 -4.57
N LYS A 221 37.38 -4.98 -5.26
CA LYS A 221 38.49 -5.19 -6.19
C LYS A 221 38.46 -4.17 -7.35
N ASN A 222 37.28 -3.73 -7.75
CA ASN A 222 37.12 -2.74 -8.82
C ASN A 222 37.18 -1.28 -8.32
N GLY A 223 37.57 -1.06 -7.05
CA GLY A 223 37.77 0.28 -6.47
C GLY A 223 36.54 0.94 -5.94
N SER A 224 35.45 0.20 -5.64
CA SER A 224 34.30 0.76 -4.94
C SER A 224 34.66 1.00 -3.47
N ASP A 225 34.67 2.25 -3.06
CA ASP A 225 34.89 2.66 -1.67
C ASP A 225 33.57 2.72 -0.87
N THR A 226 32.42 2.48 -1.52
CA THR A 226 31.10 2.60 -0.93
C THR A 226 30.56 1.24 -0.51
N LEU A 227 29.89 1.21 0.65
CA LEU A 227 29.13 0.06 1.14
C LEU A 227 27.78 -0.01 0.39
N ILE A 228 27.82 -0.47 -0.85
CA ILE A 228 26.60 -0.66 -1.65
C ILE A 228 25.73 -1.76 -1.02
N SER A 229 24.44 -1.49 -0.85
CA SER A 229 23.44 -2.43 -0.33
C SER A 229 23.01 -3.44 -1.41
N PHE A 230 23.96 -4.30 -1.87
CA PHE A 230 23.69 -5.31 -2.88
C PHE A 230 22.48 -6.19 -2.51
N GLY A 231 21.54 -6.34 -3.46
CA GLY A 231 20.34 -7.13 -3.30
C GLY A 231 19.11 -6.35 -2.88
N LEU A 232 19.26 -5.08 -2.47
CA LEU A 232 18.19 -4.26 -1.89
C LEU A 232 16.93 -4.23 -2.78
N ASN A 233 17.09 -3.99 -4.08
CA ASN A 233 16.01 -3.80 -5.05
C ASN A 233 15.96 -4.91 -6.10
N SER A 234 16.12 -6.17 -5.69
CA SER A 234 16.11 -7.29 -6.61
C SER A 234 15.52 -8.55 -6.01
N LYS A 235 15.01 -9.44 -6.86
CA LYS A 235 14.75 -10.83 -6.56
C LYS A 235 15.91 -11.69 -7.02
N LEU A 236 16.39 -12.60 -6.19
CA LEU A 236 17.43 -13.55 -6.57
C LEU A 236 16.79 -14.85 -7.05
N VAL A 237 17.08 -15.25 -8.26
CA VAL A 237 16.48 -16.42 -8.91
C VAL A 237 17.52 -17.41 -9.38
N LYS A 238 17.19 -18.69 -9.32
CA LYS A 238 18.02 -19.78 -9.85
C LYS A 238 17.29 -20.47 -11.01
N LYS A 239 17.73 -20.18 -12.23
CA LYS A 239 17.17 -20.77 -13.47
C LYS A 239 18.22 -21.67 -14.12
N ASN A 240 17.89 -22.93 -14.36
CA ASN A 240 18.81 -23.91 -14.98
C ASN A 240 20.19 -23.98 -14.29
N GLY A 241 20.22 -23.87 -12.96
CA GLY A 241 21.44 -23.89 -12.16
C GLY A 241 22.23 -22.58 -12.12
N VAL A 242 21.82 -21.55 -12.85
CA VAL A 242 22.43 -20.22 -12.85
C VAL A 242 21.68 -19.29 -11.91
N ILE A 243 22.40 -18.64 -11.01
CA ILE A 243 21.82 -17.65 -10.06
C ILE A 243 22.05 -16.26 -10.63
N SER A 244 20.98 -15.45 -10.67
CA SER A 244 21.00 -14.08 -11.16
C SER A 244 19.97 -13.21 -10.44
N GLU A 245 20.18 -11.89 -10.46
CA GLU A 245 19.21 -10.90 -9.96
C GLU A 245 18.22 -10.50 -11.03
N GLU A 246 16.93 -10.45 -10.65
CA GLU A 246 15.89 -9.74 -11.38
C GLU A 246 15.67 -8.40 -10.66
N VAL A 247 16.25 -7.34 -11.22
CA VAL A 247 16.25 -6.00 -10.60
C VAL A 247 14.89 -5.32 -10.75
N TYR A 248 14.43 -4.65 -9.72
CA TYR A 248 13.19 -3.86 -9.69
C TYR A 248 13.44 -2.49 -10.32
N LYS A 249 13.02 -2.34 -11.57
CA LYS A 249 13.24 -1.12 -12.36
C LYS A 249 12.34 -1.11 -13.59
N VAL A 250 12.33 0.01 -14.33
CA VAL A 250 11.78 0.06 -15.69
C VAL A 250 12.50 -0.98 -16.56
N ASP A 251 11.76 -1.71 -17.38
CA ASP A 251 12.22 -2.86 -18.18
C ASP A 251 12.84 -4.01 -17.35
N GLY A 252 12.53 -4.06 -16.05
CA GLY A 252 12.92 -5.13 -15.15
C GLY A 252 11.71 -5.76 -14.45
N LEU A 253 11.94 -6.39 -13.29
CA LEU A 253 10.84 -6.91 -12.48
C LEU A 253 10.01 -5.74 -11.92
N TYR A 254 8.69 -5.87 -11.94
CA TYR A 254 7.69 -4.85 -11.60
C TYR A 254 7.66 -3.63 -12.54
N SER A 255 8.18 -3.73 -13.77
CA SER A 255 8.28 -2.60 -14.72
C SER A 255 6.97 -1.83 -14.84
N GLN A 256 5.83 -2.49 -15.05
CA GLN A 256 4.54 -1.84 -15.22
C GLN A 256 4.13 -0.95 -14.03
N ALA A 257 4.35 -1.42 -12.80
CA ALA A 257 4.07 -0.64 -11.60
C ALA A 257 5.08 0.52 -11.44
N ILE A 258 6.36 0.24 -11.70
CA ILE A 258 7.44 1.24 -11.60
C ILE A 258 7.28 2.34 -12.64
N GLU A 259 6.86 2.05 -13.86
CA GLU A 259 6.53 3.05 -14.88
C GLU A 259 5.41 3.99 -14.42
N GLN A 260 4.39 3.48 -13.73
CA GLN A 260 3.35 4.32 -13.14
C GLN A 260 3.90 5.18 -11.98
N ILE A 261 4.80 4.64 -11.16
CA ILE A 261 5.47 5.41 -10.11
C ILE A 261 6.27 6.56 -10.75
N VAL A 262 7.09 6.27 -11.75
CA VAL A 262 7.90 7.26 -12.50
C VAL A 262 7.01 8.34 -13.12
N PHE A 263 5.92 7.96 -13.79
CA PHE A 263 4.96 8.90 -14.37
C PHE A 263 4.43 9.91 -13.35
N TRP A 264 4.10 9.47 -12.14
CA TRP A 264 3.60 10.36 -11.10
C TRP A 264 4.70 11.18 -10.44
N LEU A 265 5.91 10.61 -10.27
CA LEU A 265 7.06 11.33 -9.76
C LEU A 265 7.51 12.44 -10.72
N ASP A 266 7.49 12.23 -12.05
CA ASP A 266 7.77 13.28 -13.02
C ASP A 266 6.79 14.46 -12.91
N LYS A 267 5.50 14.18 -12.67
CA LYS A 267 4.51 15.23 -12.38
C LYS A 267 4.80 15.95 -11.06
N ALA A 268 5.23 15.22 -10.03
CA ALA A 268 5.62 15.78 -8.75
C ALA A 268 6.83 16.72 -8.89
N ALA A 269 7.86 16.31 -9.64
CA ALA A 269 9.03 17.14 -9.94
C ALA A 269 8.66 18.47 -10.61
N GLY A 270 7.63 18.46 -11.48
CA GLY A 270 7.12 19.66 -12.15
C GLY A 270 6.44 20.68 -11.22
N VAL A 271 6.09 20.29 -10.00
CA VAL A 271 5.45 21.14 -8.97
C VAL A 271 6.19 21.15 -7.64
N ALA A 272 7.45 20.73 -7.62
CA ALA A 272 8.30 20.78 -6.43
C ALA A 272 8.37 22.19 -5.84
N GLU A 273 8.47 22.27 -4.52
CA GLU A 273 8.44 23.54 -3.78
C GLU A 273 9.67 24.40 -4.04
N ASN A 274 10.80 23.75 -4.31
CA ASN A 274 12.09 24.41 -4.54
C ASN A 274 12.98 23.55 -5.49
N PRO A 275 14.09 24.12 -6.01
CA PRO A 275 14.99 23.39 -6.92
C PRO A 275 15.65 22.17 -6.28
N HIS A 276 15.91 22.17 -4.97
CA HIS A 276 16.55 21.05 -4.29
C HIS A 276 15.59 19.85 -4.21
N GLN A 277 14.34 20.06 -3.79
CA GLN A 277 13.32 19.02 -3.77
C GLN A 277 13.08 18.43 -5.17
N ARG A 278 13.12 19.29 -6.20
CA ARG A 278 13.04 18.81 -7.58
C ARG A 278 14.17 17.84 -7.92
N MET A 279 15.41 18.17 -7.55
CA MET A 279 16.57 17.28 -7.74
C MET A 279 16.40 15.96 -6.99
N VAL A 280 15.86 15.99 -5.76
CA VAL A 280 15.53 14.77 -4.98
C VAL A 280 14.60 13.87 -5.78
N ILE A 281 13.48 14.41 -6.27
CA ILE A 281 12.49 13.63 -7.03
C ILE A 281 13.08 13.10 -8.35
N GLU A 282 13.81 13.93 -9.09
CA GLU A 282 14.45 13.54 -10.36
C GLU A 282 15.52 12.44 -10.14
N SER A 283 16.26 12.47 -9.02
CA SER A 283 17.20 11.42 -8.67
C SER A 283 16.50 10.10 -8.35
N LEU A 284 15.36 10.14 -7.67
CA LEU A 284 14.53 8.96 -7.42
C LEU A 284 13.97 8.37 -8.73
N VAL A 285 13.52 9.21 -9.65
CA VAL A 285 13.10 8.78 -11.00
C VAL A 285 14.23 8.06 -11.73
N LYS A 286 15.45 8.62 -11.71
CA LYS A 286 16.64 7.99 -12.28
C LYS A 286 16.93 6.63 -11.66
N TYR A 287 16.80 6.51 -10.33
CA TYR A 287 16.95 5.22 -9.64
C TYR A 287 15.93 4.18 -10.14
N TYR A 288 14.66 4.51 -10.24
CA TYR A 288 13.65 3.59 -10.76
C TYR A 288 13.86 3.21 -12.23
N GLN A 289 14.41 4.11 -13.03
CA GLN A 289 14.74 3.83 -14.44
C GLN A 289 15.92 2.89 -14.58
N THR A 290 16.95 3.05 -13.74
CA THR A 290 18.21 2.30 -13.88
C THR A 290 18.32 1.08 -12.98
N GLY A 291 17.68 1.12 -11.81
CA GLY A 291 17.86 0.14 -10.73
C GLY A 291 19.24 0.21 -10.07
N ASP A 292 20.02 1.26 -10.34
CA ASP A 292 21.38 1.42 -9.85
C ASP A 292 21.42 1.84 -8.39
N LEU A 293 22.07 1.03 -7.55
CA LEU A 293 22.13 1.27 -6.10
C LEU A 293 23.04 2.44 -5.72
N GLN A 294 24.00 2.84 -6.56
CA GLN A 294 24.75 4.07 -6.32
C GLN A 294 23.85 5.30 -6.50
N THR A 295 23.00 5.29 -7.52
CA THR A 295 21.97 6.33 -7.71
C THR A 295 20.99 6.38 -6.52
N TRP A 296 20.66 5.23 -5.92
CA TRP A 296 19.86 5.18 -4.69
C TRP A 296 20.58 5.86 -3.51
N ASP A 297 21.87 5.62 -3.33
CA ASP A 297 22.65 6.27 -2.27
C ASP A 297 22.74 7.78 -2.49
N GLU A 298 22.95 8.22 -3.75
CA GLU A 298 22.96 9.65 -4.13
C GLU A 298 21.60 10.31 -3.83
N TYR A 299 20.49 9.64 -4.16
CA TYR A 299 19.15 10.09 -3.82
C TYR A 299 18.98 10.28 -2.31
N ASN A 300 19.36 9.30 -1.50
CA ASN A 300 19.25 9.38 -0.05
C ASN A 300 20.05 10.55 0.53
N VAL A 301 21.25 10.82 0.01
CA VAL A 301 22.04 11.99 0.41
C VAL A 301 21.35 13.31 0.06
N LEU A 302 20.71 13.40 -1.10
CA LEU A 302 19.93 14.58 -1.49
C LEU A 302 18.69 14.73 -0.60
N TRP A 303 17.95 13.65 -0.36
CA TRP A 303 16.74 13.65 0.44
C TRP A 303 17.00 14.10 1.89
N VAL A 304 18.05 13.58 2.54
CA VAL A 304 18.43 13.97 3.93
C VAL A 304 18.80 15.45 4.01
N LYS A 305 19.25 16.07 2.93
CA LYS A 305 19.59 17.49 2.86
C LYS A 305 18.41 18.41 2.54
N ASP A 306 17.25 17.87 2.22
CA ASP A 306 16.04 18.65 1.94
C ASP A 306 15.35 19.07 3.24
N LEU A 307 15.91 20.10 3.88
CA LEU A 307 15.40 20.63 5.15
C LEU A 307 14.35 21.73 4.97
N ASP A 308 14.32 22.38 3.81
CA ASP A 308 13.50 23.58 3.55
C ASP A 308 12.12 23.25 2.97
N SER A 309 11.93 22.08 2.41
CA SER A 309 10.63 21.66 1.86
C SER A 309 9.61 21.41 2.97
N HIS A 310 8.38 21.90 2.76
CA HIS A 310 7.25 21.66 3.68
C HIS A 310 6.65 20.26 3.46
N ILE A 311 6.50 19.85 2.20
CA ILE A 311 6.06 18.50 1.83
C ILE A 311 7.26 17.57 1.84
N ASP A 312 7.12 16.43 2.52
CA ASP A 312 8.14 15.40 2.58
C ASP A 312 7.54 14.04 2.15
N PHE A 313 8.39 13.14 1.70
CA PHE A 313 7.95 11.84 1.24
C PHE A 313 9.03 10.78 1.35
N VAL A 314 8.57 9.57 1.49
CA VAL A 314 9.37 8.34 1.36
C VAL A 314 8.76 7.54 0.20
N ASN A 315 9.56 7.02 -0.69
CA ASN A 315 9.12 6.16 -1.78
C ASN A 315 10.30 5.32 -2.29
N GLY A 316 10.22 4.01 -2.15
CA GLY A 316 11.34 3.15 -2.55
C GLY A 316 11.29 1.75 -1.97
N PHE A 317 12.38 1.01 -2.18
CA PHE A 317 12.65 -0.27 -1.52
C PHE A 317 13.49 0.02 -0.28
N ILE A 318 12.89 -0.04 0.92
CA ILE A 318 13.45 0.59 2.13
C ILE A 318 13.62 -0.40 3.26
N GLU A 319 12.55 -1.04 3.73
CA GLU A 319 12.56 -1.87 4.92
C GLU A 319 12.95 -3.32 4.60
N ASN A 320 13.99 -3.81 5.27
CA ASN A 320 14.56 -5.13 4.98
C ASN A 320 14.16 -6.24 5.97
N TYR A 321 13.37 -5.95 6.99
CA TYR A 321 12.89 -6.96 7.95
C TYR A 321 11.91 -7.98 7.34
N GLY A 322 11.43 -7.76 6.12
CA GLY A 322 10.65 -8.72 5.32
C GLY A 322 11.50 -9.80 4.66
N ASP A 323 12.83 -9.66 4.67
CA ASP A 323 13.78 -10.64 4.15
C ASP A 323 14.45 -11.41 5.30
N PRO A 324 14.43 -12.75 5.33
CA PRO A 324 15.10 -13.51 6.39
C PRO A 324 16.59 -13.28 6.49
N LEU A 325 17.27 -12.83 5.42
CA LEU A 325 18.68 -12.46 5.42
C LEU A 325 18.94 -10.96 5.65
N GLY A 326 17.87 -10.12 5.67
CA GLY A 326 17.99 -8.67 5.83
C GLY A 326 18.74 -7.96 4.69
N LEU A 327 18.76 -8.53 3.48
CA LEU A 327 19.47 -7.99 2.32
C LEU A 327 18.52 -7.26 1.36
N LYS A 328 17.27 -7.74 1.25
CA LYS A 328 16.29 -7.27 0.28
C LYS A 328 15.23 -6.43 0.94
N ALA A 329 14.85 -5.34 0.29
CA ALA A 329 13.90 -4.40 0.86
C ALA A 329 12.49 -4.53 0.26
N THR A 330 11.50 -4.42 1.14
CA THR A 330 10.10 -4.22 0.75
C THR A 330 9.88 -2.82 0.19
N TRP A 331 8.97 -2.72 -0.78
CA TRP A 331 8.53 -1.43 -1.28
C TRP A 331 7.66 -0.71 -0.23
N GLU A 332 7.93 0.57 -0.05
CA GLU A 332 7.22 1.43 0.90
C GLU A 332 7.05 2.85 0.35
N SER A 333 5.98 3.52 0.75
CA SER A 333 5.81 4.95 0.49
C SER A 333 4.95 5.63 1.55
N ILE A 334 5.40 6.83 1.95
CA ILE A 334 4.71 7.73 2.87
C ILE A 334 4.76 9.14 2.28
N VAL A 335 3.68 9.88 2.39
CA VAL A 335 3.61 11.30 2.02
C VAL A 335 3.10 12.09 3.22
N ASN A 336 3.84 13.08 3.63
CA ASN A 336 3.51 13.92 4.77
C ASN A 336 3.84 15.39 4.52
N PHE A 337 3.47 16.27 5.43
CA PHE A 337 3.92 17.65 5.48
C PHE A 337 4.19 18.05 6.93
N LYS A 338 5.12 18.99 7.10
CA LYS A 338 5.55 19.46 8.42
C LYS A 338 4.43 20.26 9.08
N ASP A 339 4.21 20.04 10.38
CA ASP A 339 3.40 20.90 11.24
C ASP A 339 4.34 21.96 11.80
N LEU A 340 4.21 23.24 11.32
CA LEU A 340 5.11 24.36 11.62
C LEU A 340 4.55 25.25 12.72
#